data_992696bdc24230cfe8f3f4382ace4eb8
#
_entry.id   992696bdc24230cfe8f3f4382ace4eb8
#
_cell.length_a   1.000
_cell.length_b   1.000
_cell.length_c   1.000
_cell.angle_alpha   90.00
_cell.angle_beta   90.00
_cell.angle_gamma   90.00
#
_symmetry.space_group_name_H-M   'P 1'
#
loop_
_entity.id
_entity.type
_entity.pdbx_description
1 polymer ?
#
loop_
_entity_poly.entity_id
_entity_poly.type
_entity_poly.pdbx_seq_one_letter_code
_entity_poly.pdbx_strand_id
1 'polypeptide(L)' 'MKSKKKLFLWLYIPQNSKVQFDPYKSSVTRVEVECTFKKVIRDKHSPIVEYTYTHPRLNKKLTGIIPMALWEA' A
#
# COMPACT_ATOMS: atom_id res chain seq x y z
N MET A 1 -1.13 2.96 -19.59
CA MET A 1 -1.19 2.90 -18.12
C MET A 1 -0.12 1.94 -17.61
N LYS A 2 0.55 2.29 -16.52
CA LYS A 2 1.59 1.43 -15.95
C LYS A 2 0.96 0.22 -15.26
N SER A 3 1.47 -0.98 -15.52
CA SER A 3 1.00 -2.19 -14.86
C SER A 3 1.59 -2.38 -13.48
N LYS A 4 2.74 -1.76 -13.22
CA LYS A 4 3.43 -1.80 -11.93
C LYS A 4 4.01 -0.44 -11.61
N LYS A 5 4.06 -0.11 -10.32
CA LYS A 5 4.63 1.15 -9.86
C LYS A 5 5.14 0.98 -8.44
N LYS A 6 6.28 1.60 -8.15
CA LYS A 6 6.79 1.68 -6.78
C LYS A 6 6.16 2.87 -6.09
N LEU A 7 5.51 2.60 -4.96
CA LEU A 7 4.88 3.62 -4.14
C LEU A 7 5.46 3.60 -2.74
N PHE A 8 5.53 4.78 -2.11
CA PHE A 8 5.87 4.89 -0.71
C PHE A 8 4.58 4.75 0.10
N LEU A 9 4.46 3.66 0.83
CA LEU A 9 3.29 3.36 1.64
C LEU A 9 3.63 3.45 3.12
N TRP A 10 2.68 3.93 3.92
CA TRP A 10 2.80 3.90 5.36
C TRP A 10 2.31 2.54 5.84
N LEU A 11 3.24 1.69 6.27
CA LEU A 11 2.92 0.33 6.68
C LEU A 11 3.22 0.14 8.15
N TYR A 12 2.34 -0.58 8.83
CA TYR A 12 2.59 -1.05 10.18
C TYR A 12 3.58 -2.21 10.09
N ILE A 13 4.74 -2.02 10.68
CA ILE A 13 5.77 -3.06 10.73
C ILE A 13 5.97 -3.46 12.19
N PRO A 14 5.52 -4.65 12.59
CA PRO A 14 5.75 -5.12 13.95
C PRO A 14 7.25 -5.35 14.15
N GLN A 15 7.83 -4.67 15.12
CA GLN A 15 9.26 -4.75 15.36
C GLN A 15 9.66 -6.03 16.08
N ASN A 16 8.74 -6.67 16.78
CA ASN A 16 9.02 -7.90 17.50
C ASN A 16 7.76 -8.73 17.61
N SER A 17 7.78 -9.94 17.07
CA SER A 17 6.65 -10.85 17.08
C SER A 17 6.32 -11.43 18.46
N LYS A 18 7.23 -11.27 19.42
CA LYS A 18 7.03 -11.80 20.79
C LYS A 18 6.46 -10.77 21.76
N VAL A 19 6.36 -9.53 21.37
CA VAL A 19 5.88 -8.46 22.24
C VAL A 19 4.42 -8.21 21.96
N GLN A 20 3.64 -8.03 23.01
CA GLN A 20 2.24 -7.64 22.88
C GLN A 20 2.13 -6.34 22.09
N PHE A 21 1.06 -6.23 21.33
CA PHE A 21 0.77 -5.02 20.59
C PHE A 21 0.77 -3.82 21.54
N ASP A 22 1.69 -2.92 21.33
CA ASP A 22 1.77 -1.67 22.07
C ASP A 22 1.48 -0.52 21.11
N PRO A 23 0.31 0.12 21.20
CA PRO A 23 -0.05 1.19 20.29
C PRO A 23 0.87 2.41 20.40
N TYR A 24 1.59 2.55 21.51
CA TYR A 24 2.53 3.65 21.68
C TYR A 24 3.90 3.36 21.08
N LYS A 25 4.21 2.10 20.82
CA LYS A 25 5.47 1.68 20.21
C LYS A 25 5.29 1.13 18.80
N SER A 26 4.05 1.07 18.31
CA SER A 26 3.82 0.69 16.94
C SER A 26 4.33 1.80 16.02
N SER A 27 5.33 1.48 15.24
CA SER A 27 5.85 2.43 14.26
C SER A 27 5.22 2.15 12.91
N VAL A 28 4.49 3.13 12.41
CA VAL A 28 4.11 3.15 11.01
C VAL A 28 5.31 3.69 10.26
N THR A 29 5.86 2.88 9.39
CA THR A 29 7.07 3.24 8.65
C THR A 29 6.73 3.42 7.18
N ARG A 30 7.32 4.45 6.57
CA ARG A 30 7.20 4.69 5.15
C ARG A 30 8.13 3.75 4.41
N VAL A 31 7.56 2.87 3.57
CA VAL A 31 8.31 1.86 2.85
C VAL A 31 7.99 1.94 1.37
N GLU A 32 9.01 1.84 0.52
CA GLU A 32 8.81 1.75 -0.91
C GLU A 32 8.43 0.31 -1.26
N VAL A 33 7.27 0.15 -1.91
CA VAL A 33 6.73 -1.15 -2.25
C VAL A 33 6.32 -1.16 -3.72
N GLU A 34 6.64 -2.24 -4.43
CA GLU A 34 6.16 -2.41 -5.79
C GLU A 34 4.69 -2.82 -5.77
N CYS A 35 3.87 -2.01 -6.43
CA CYS A 35 2.43 -2.22 -6.49
C CYS A 35 2.04 -2.63 -7.91
N THR A 36 1.09 -3.56 -8.02
CA THR A 36 0.61 -4.07 -9.29
C THR A 36 -0.80 -3.53 -9.55
N PHE A 37 -1.01 -3.00 -10.75
CA PHE A 37 -2.32 -2.52 -11.17
C PHE A 37 -3.33 -3.67 -11.15
N LYS A 38 -4.51 -3.39 -10.58
CA LYS A 38 -5.60 -4.36 -10.55
C LYS A 38 -6.76 -3.91 -11.42
N LYS A 39 -7.34 -2.75 -11.13
CA LYS A 39 -8.45 -2.20 -11.91
C LYS A 39 -8.64 -0.72 -11.64
N VAL A 40 -9.43 -0.07 -12.49
CA VAL A 40 -9.84 1.32 -12.29
C VAL A 40 -11.23 1.32 -11.69
N ILE A 41 -11.38 2.06 -10.59
CA ILE A 41 -12.68 2.32 -9.98
C ILE A 41 -13.07 3.74 -10.37
N ARG A 42 -14.18 3.89 -11.06
CA ARG A 42 -14.65 5.23 -11.44
C ARG A 42 -15.52 5.80 -10.35
N ASP A 43 -15.00 6.84 -9.72
CA ASP A 43 -15.79 7.64 -8.80
C ASP A 43 -16.43 8.80 -9.54
N LYS A 44 -17.43 9.44 -8.93
CA LYS A 44 -18.17 10.56 -9.55
C LYS A 44 -17.28 11.74 -9.92
N HIS A 45 -16.15 11.90 -9.25
CA HIS A 45 -15.29 13.07 -9.43
C HIS A 45 -13.94 12.77 -10.09
N SER A 46 -13.40 11.59 -9.91
CA SER A 46 -12.11 11.24 -10.50
C SER A 46 -11.89 9.73 -10.51
N PRO A 47 -11.17 9.23 -11.51
CA PRO A 47 -10.84 7.81 -11.53
C PRO A 47 -9.83 7.46 -10.44
N ILE A 48 -10.02 6.29 -9.84
CA ILE A 48 -9.17 5.76 -8.80
C ILE A 48 -8.61 4.42 -9.28
N VAL A 49 -7.32 4.22 -9.04
CA VAL A 49 -6.66 2.95 -9.36
C VAL A 49 -6.64 2.06 -8.12
N GLU A 50 -7.15 0.85 -8.26
CA GLU A 50 -6.98 -0.19 -7.25
C GLU A 50 -5.72 -0.97 -7.59
N TYR A 51 -4.84 -1.14 -6.60
CA TYR A 51 -3.60 -1.88 -6.78
C TYR A 51 -3.43 -2.93 -5.71
N THR A 52 -2.59 -3.91 -5.99
CA THR A 52 -2.22 -4.94 -5.01
C THR A 52 -0.73 -4.84 -4.70
N TYR A 53 -0.36 -5.19 -3.48
CA TYR A 53 1.04 -5.23 -3.07
C TYR A 53 1.22 -6.32 -2.02
N THR A 54 2.46 -6.76 -1.84
CA THR A 54 2.80 -7.74 -0.81
C THR A 54 3.47 -7.03 0.35
N HIS A 55 2.90 -7.16 1.55
CA HIS A 55 3.49 -6.57 2.74
C HIS A 55 4.84 -7.22 3.01
N PRO A 56 5.93 -6.43 3.13
CA PRO A 56 7.28 -7.01 3.21
C PRO A 56 7.54 -7.83 4.47
N ARG A 57 6.82 -7.58 5.56
CA ARG A 57 7.00 -8.32 6.80
C ARG A 57 5.98 -9.43 6.99
N LEU A 58 4.72 -9.15 6.65
CA LEU A 58 3.64 -10.11 6.83
C LEU A 58 3.56 -11.13 5.70
N ASN A 59 4.21 -10.83 4.58
CA ASN A 59 4.20 -11.67 3.39
C ASN A 59 2.78 -11.97 2.91
N LYS A 60 1.88 -11.02 3.11
CA LYS A 60 0.48 -11.09 2.70
C LYS A 60 0.22 -10.13 1.55
N LYS A 61 -0.62 -10.57 0.63
CA LYS A 61 -1.06 -9.72 -0.47
C LYS A 61 -2.20 -8.84 0.00
N LEU A 62 -2.03 -7.53 -0.12
CA LEU A 62 -3.00 -6.54 0.30
C LEU A 62 -3.42 -5.67 -0.87
N THR A 63 -4.51 -4.95 -0.70
CA THR A 63 -5.06 -4.08 -1.73
C THR A 63 -5.08 -2.64 -1.23
N GLY A 64 -4.76 -1.70 -2.11
CA GLY A 64 -4.84 -0.27 -1.82
C GLY A 64 -5.48 0.48 -2.97
N ILE A 65 -5.79 1.75 -2.73
CA ILE A 65 -6.35 2.65 -3.75
C ILE A 65 -5.54 3.92 -3.81
N ILE A 66 -5.46 4.51 -5.02
CA ILE A 66 -4.73 5.74 -5.27
C ILE A 66 -5.39 6.48 -6.43
N PRO A 67 -5.45 7.82 -6.42
CA PRO A 67 -5.93 8.55 -7.60
C PRO A 67 -5.11 8.20 -8.84
N MET A 68 -5.79 8.07 -9.98
CA MET A 68 -5.12 7.70 -11.23
C MET A 68 -4.03 8.68 -11.60
N ALA A 69 -4.23 9.97 -11.34
CA ALA A 69 -3.23 10.99 -11.64
C ALA A 69 -1.91 10.73 -10.90
N LEU A 70 -1.99 10.25 -9.66
CA LEU A 70 -0.79 9.90 -8.88
C LEU A 70 -0.20 8.56 -9.34
N TRP A 71 -1.04 7.64 -9.79
CA TRP A 71 -0.54 6.38 -10.33
C TRP A 71 0.27 6.58 -11.60
N GLU A 72 -0.15 7.49 -12.46
CA GLU A 72 0.51 7.77 -13.74
C GLU A 72 1.63 8.82 -13.64
N ALA A 73 1.77 9.45 -12.50
CA ALA A 73 2.79 10.48 -12.30
C ALA A 73 4.22 9.92 -12.38
#